data_d29e1fef2f2ade0a3b41493a5c2d979e
#
_entry.id   d29e1fef2f2ade0a3b41493a5c2d979e
#
_cell.length_a   1.000
_cell.length_b   1.000
_cell.length_c   1.000
_cell.angle_alpha   90.00
_cell.angle_beta   90.00
_cell.angle_gamma   90.00
#
_symmetry.space_group_name_H-M   'P 1'
#
loop_
_entity.id
_entity.type
_entity.pdbx_description
1 polymer ?
#
loop_
_entity_poly.entity_id
_entity_poly.type
_entity_poly.pdbx_seq_one_letter_code
_entity_poly.pdbx_strand_id
1 'polypeptide(L)'
;MAKDYLNVIERALMMGLSDKINAAVTGDIYVHGQFPQSEDLKFPSLIVQQVSSGFEEKFHGDNITFGSSSTQGSGEVYGMNFQVHIIVDKDTEITIGSDVYKQRRLVNWLMLNIANSIMEIDWSVYEEEELQILERHLASWRDVGYIEAVQWYGATADFQIYFLNKR
;
A
#
# COMPACT_ATOMS: atom_id res chain seq x y z
N MET A 1 2.44 -26.91 4.59
CA MET A 1 1.29 -25.97 4.68
C MET A 1 1.61 -24.79 3.78
N ALA A 2 0.73 -24.43 2.86
CA ALA A 2 0.95 -23.25 2.01
C ALA A 2 1.00 -22.02 2.90
N LYS A 3 2.04 -21.18 2.75
CA LYS A 3 2.14 -19.92 3.48
C LYS A 3 1.17 -18.91 2.85
N ASP A 4 0.56 -18.11 3.68
CA ASP A 4 -0.41 -17.10 3.25
C ASP A 4 0.30 -15.78 2.90
N TYR A 5 1.06 -15.82 1.81
CA TYR A 5 1.85 -14.66 1.36
C TYR A 5 1.00 -13.44 1.00
N LEU A 6 -0.23 -13.66 0.54
CA LEU A 6 -1.12 -12.56 0.19
C LEU A 6 -1.44 -11.69 1.41
N ASN A 7 -1.77 -12.32 2.53
CA ASN A 7 -2.01 -11.62 3.79
C ASN A 7 -0.73 -11.00 4.38
N VAL A 8 0.42 -11.66 4.20
CA VAL A 8 1.71 -11.10 4.64
C VAL A 8 2.01 -9.80 3.90
N ILE A 9 1.83 -9.78 2.58
CA ILE A 9 2.09 -8.59 1.74
C ILE A 9 1.08 -7.48 2.07
N GLU A 10 -0.19 -7.79 2.20
CA GLU A 10 -1.21 -6.81 2.58
C GLU A 10 -0.91 -6.18 3.94
N ARG A 11 -0.59 -7.00 4.93
CA ARG A 11 -0.24 -6.52 6.27
C ARG A 11 1.02 -5.66 6.26
N ALA A 12 2.05 -6.06 5.52
CA ALA A 12 3.28 -5.30 5.37
C ALA A 12 3.02 -3.93 4.72
N LEU A 13 2.18 -3.90 3.69
CA LEU A 13 1.78 -2.68 3.03
C LEU A 13 1.04 -1.72 3.98
N MET A 14 0.08 -2.24 4.75
CA MET A 14 -0.68 -1.43 5.72
C MET A 14 0.21 -0.86 6.82
N MET A 15 1.01 -1.71 7.46
CA MET A 15 1.89 -1.29 8.57
C MET A 15 2.98 -0.35 8.08
N GLY A 16 3.65 -0.69 6.99
CA GLY A 16 4.71 0.11 6.41
C GLY A 16 4.22 1.48 5.92
N LEU A 17 3.05 1.52 5.29
CA LEU A 17 2.43 2.77 4.87
C LEU A 17 2.04 3.63 6.08
N SER A 18 1.43 3.04 7.10
CA SER A 18 1.06 3.74 8.33
C SER A 18 2.26 4.36 9.01
N ASP A 19 3.34 3.62 9.19
CA ASP A 19 4.54 4.09 9.85
C ASP A 19 5.21 5.22 9.07
N LYS A 20 5.34 5.07 7.75
CA LYS A 20 6.01 6.06 6.90
C LYS A 20 5.22 7.35 6.78
N ILE A 21 3.92 7.28 6.58
CA ILE A 21 3.11 8.48 6.35
C ILE A 21 2.89 9.27 7.64
N ASN A 22 2.73 8.59 8.78
CA ASN A 22 2.56 9.25 10.06
C ASN A 22 3.86 9.86 10.61
N ALA A 23 5.02 9.38 10.19
CA ALA A 23 6.30 9.97 10.56
C ALA A 23 6.50 11.40 10.05
N ALA A 24 5.78 11.78 8.99
CA ALA A 24 5.92 13.08 8.32
C ALA A 24 4.94 14.16 8.84
N VAL A 25 4.01 13.81 9.72
CA VAL A 25 2.90 14.69 10.10
C VAL A 25 2.76 14.85 11.61
N THR A 26 2.11 15.93 12.02
CA THR A 26 1.56 16.08 13.38
C THR A 26 0.05 15.83 13.29
N GLY A 27 -0.39 14.80 13.95
CA GLY A 27 -1.75 14.27 13.89
C GLY A 27 -1.73 12.81 13.44
N ASP A 28 -2.89 12.22 13.34
CA ASP A 28 -3.04 10.81 12.98
C ASP A 28 -3.67 10.67 11.60
N ILE A 29 -3.02 9.88 10.76
CA ILE A 29 -3.56 9.38 9.49
C ILE A 29 -3.89 7.91 9.70
N TYR A 30 -5.16 7.56 9.56
CA TYR A 30 -5.67 6.22 9.86
C TYR A 30 -5.55 5.32 8.63
N VAL A 31 -4.88 4.17 8.78
CA VAL A 31 -4.70 3.19 7.70
C VAL A 31 -5.49 1.93 8.03
N HIS A 32 -6.37 1.53 7.13
CA HIS A 32 -7.24 0.36 7.28
C HIS A 32 -7.04 -0.64 6.14
N GLY A 33 -7.17 -1.93 6.42
CA GLY A 33 -7.14 -3.01 5.43
C GLY A 33 -8.50 -3.35 4.80
N GLN A 34 -9.53 -2.70 5.26
CA GLN A 34 -10.89 -2.83 4.73
C GLN A 34 -11.69 -1.56 5.05
N PHE A 35 -12.77 -1.34 4.36
CA PHE A 35 -13.66 -0.24 4.69
C PHE A 35 -14.23 -0.42 6.10
N PRO A 36 -13.95 0.51 7.03
CA PRO A 36 -14.51 0.46 8.37
C PRO A 36 -16.02 0.73 8.31
N GLN A 37 -16.72 0.33 9.35
CA GLN A 37 -18.11 0.76 9.50
C GLN A 37 -18.16 2.29 9.69
N SER A 38 -19.24 2.91 9.26
CA SER A 38 -19.35 4.38 9.25
C SER A 38 -19.12 5.04 10.61
N GLU A 39 -19.47 4.34 11.68
CA GLU A 39 -19.28 4.81 13.09
C GLU A 39 -17.81 4.78 13.52
N ASP A 40 -16.99 3.93 12.89
CA ASP A 40 -15.57 3.78 13.21
C ASP A 40 -14.65 4.59 12.28
N LEU A 41 -15.23 5.25 11.28
CA LEU A 41 -14.46 5.99 10.29
C LEU A 41 -13.93 7.29 10.90
N LYS A 42 -12.62 7.41 10.93
CA LYS A 42 -11.88 8.61 11.36
C LYS A 42 -11.18 9.22 10.17
N PHE A 43 -10.91 10.50 10.23
CA PHE A 43 -10.31 11.24 9.12
C PHE A 43 -8.96 11.86 9.49
N PRO A 44 -8.02 11.93 8.53
CA PRO A 44 -8.10 11.33 7.19
C PRO A 44 -7.90 9.82 7.26
N SER A 45 -8.55 9.08 6.37
CA SER A 45 -8.41 7.63 6.27
C SER A 45 -7.77 7.22 4.96
N LEU A 46 -6.88 6.24 5.03
CA LEU A 46 -6.33 5.49 3.92
C LEU A 46 -6.83 4.05 4.01
N ILE A 47 -7.52 3.58 3.00
CA ILE A 47 -8.07 2.23 2.97
C ILE A 47 -7.32 1.43 1.92
N VAL A 48 -6.54 0.45 2.36
CA VAL A 48 -5.77 -0.44 1.51
C VAL A 48 -6.65 -1.64 1.17
N GLN A 49 -6.95 -1.82 -0.11
CA GLN A 49 -7.79 -2.89 -0.59
C GLN A 49 -7.07 -3.69 -1.67
N GLN A 50 -6.95 -4.99 -1.46
CA GLN A 50 -6.54 -5.89 -2.54
C GLN A 50 -7.66 -6.02 -3.56
N VAL A 51 -7.34 -5.75 -4.83
CA VAL A 51 -8.31 -5.80 -5.93
C VAL A 51 -8.21 -7.11 -6.68
N SER A 52 -6.99 -7.53 -6.99
CA SER A 52 -6.74 -8.77 -7.71
C SER A 52 -5.34 -9.29 -7.41
N SER A 53 -5.17 -10.58 -7.59
CA SER A 53 -3.88 -11.23 -7.60
C SER A 53 -3.88 -12.28 -8.70
N GLY A 54 -2.72 -12.57 -9.25
CA GLY A 54 -2.60 -13.53 -10.33
C GLY A 54 -1.19 -14.08 -10.48
N PHE A 55 -1.15 -15.19 -11.15
CA PHE A 55 0.08 -15.82 -11.56
C PHE A 55 0.61 -15.13 -12.83
N GLU A 56 1.86 -14.69 -12.79
CA GLU A 56 2.50 -14.00 -13.91
C GLU A 56 3.45 -14.94 -14.66
N GLU A 57 4.34 -15.60 -13.95
CA GLU A 57 5.38 -16.42 -14.58
C GLU A 57 5.81 -17.57 -13.67
N LYS A 58 6.17 -18.69 -14.30
CA LYS A 58 6.68 -19.87 -13.62
C LYS A 58 8.09 -20.19 -14.05
N PHE A 59 8.98 -20.28 -13.08
CA PHE A 59 10.36 -20.65 -13.31
C PHE A 59 10.59 -22.12 -12.93
N HIS A 60 11.21 -22.86 -13.85
CA HIS A 60 11.65 -24.22 -13.61
C HIS A 60 13.16 -24.31 -13.80
N GLY A 61 13.87 -24.83 -12.80
CA GLY A 61 15.29 -25.15 -12.91
C GLY A 61 16.24 -24.11 -12.35
N ASP A 62 17.46 -24.09 -12.82
CA ASP A 62 18.67 -23.73 -12.12
C ASP A 62 19.02 -22.23 -12.03
N ASN A 63 18.17 -21.33 -12.47
CA ASN A 63 18.57 -19.93 -12.69
C ASN A 63 17.91 -18.90 -11.78
N ILE A 64 17.23 -19.33 -10.73
CA ILE A 64 16.59 -18.39 -9.81
C ILE A 64 17.53 -18.11 -8.64
N THR A 65 17.88 -16.82 -8.47
CA THR A 65 18.63 -16.33 -7.33
C THR A 65 17.69 -15.69 -6.33
N PHE A 66 17.73 -16.15 -5.09
CA PHE A 66 16.93 -15.61 -4.00
C PHE A 66 17.83 -14.84 -3.03
N GLY A 67 17.59 -13.53 -2.89
CA GLY A 67 18.38 -12.68 -2.01
C GLY A 67 19.84 -12.63 -2.41
N SER A 68 20.73 -12.70 -1.44
CA SER A 68 22.18 -12.71 -1.65
C SER A 68 22.78 -14.11 -1.86
N SER A 69 21.99 -15.17 -1.75
CA SER A 69 22.45 -16.55 -1.95
C SER A 69 22.00 -17.07 -3.32
N SER A 70 22.94 -17.66 -4.05
CA SER A 70 22.65 -18.37 -5.31
C SER A 70 22.05 -19.74 -5.03
N THR A 71 20.81 -19.77 -4.55
CA THR A 71 20.10 -21.02 -4.35
C THR A 71 19.35 -21.37 -5.63
N GLN A 72 19.67 -22.50 -6.21
CA GLN A 72 18.95 -23.04 -7.35
C GLN A 72 17.57 -23.55 -6.90
N GLY A 73 16.53 -23.29 -7.67
CA GLY A 73 15.21 -23.74 -7.33
C GLY A 73 14.16 -23.41 -8.38
N SER A 74 12.96 -23.87 -8.15
CA SER A 74 11.78 -23.47 -8.91
C SER A 74 10.98 -22.42 -8.12
N GLY A 75 10.29 -21.54 -8.84
CA GLY A 75 9.48 -20.52 -8.22
C GLY A 75 8.40 -19.99 -9.15
N GLU A 76 7.54 -19.18 -8.61
CA GLU A 76 6.45 -18.56 -9.33
C GLU A 76 6.45 -17.07 -9.05
N VAL A 77 6.25 -16.26 -10.08
CA VAL A 77 6.03 -14.83 -9.94
C VAL A 77 4.54 -14.56 -9.90
N TYR A 78 4.10 -13.85 -8.89
CA TYR A 78 2.74 -13.40 -8.73
C TYR A 78 2.68 -11.88 -8.77
N GLY A 79 1.62 -11.35 -9.37
CA GLY A 79 1.27 -9.95 -9.32
C GLY A 79 0.08 -9.72 -8.40
N MET A 80 0.13 -8.68 -7.59
CA MET A 80 -0.98 -8.23 -6.76
C MET A 80 -1.28 -6.78 -7.07
N ASN A 81 -2.56 -6.49 -7.29
CA ASN A 81 -3.05 -5.13 -7.47
C ASN A 81 -3.76 -4.68 -6.19
N PHE A 82 -3.34 -3.53 -5.70
CA PHE A 82 -3.93 -2.87 -4.55
C PHE A 82 -4.48 -1.51 -4.93
N GLN A 83 -5.54 -1.12 -4.25
CA GLN A 83 -6.03 0.25 -4.25
C GLN A 83 -5.85 0.85 -2.86
N VAL A 84 -5.39 2.08 -2.81
CA VAL A 84 -5.40 2.89 -1.60
C VAL A 84 -6.43 3.99 -1.82
N HIS A 85 -7.55 3.90 -1.10
CA HIS A 85 -8.58 4.92 -1.12
C HIS A 85 -8.25 5.98 -0.07
N ILE A 86 -8.22 7.23 -0.49
CA ILE A 86 -8.00 8.39 0.36
C ILE A 86 -9.34 9.03 0.64
N ILE A 87 -9.66 9.23 1.91
CA ILE A 87 -10.89 9.88 2.34
C ILE A 87 -10.54 10.98 3.34
N VAL A 88 -10.90 12.21 3.02
CA VAL A 88 -10.72 13.39 3.85
C VAL A 88 -12.05 14.11 3.99
N ASP A 89 -12.50 14.34 5.20
CA ASP A 89 -13.68 15.16 5.43
C ASP A 89 -13.37 16.66 5.30
N LYS A 90 -14.40 17.48 5.34
CA LYS A 90 -14.26 18.94 5.14
C LYS A 90 -13.56 19.66 6.32
N ASP A 91 -13.55 19.04 7.51
CA ASP A 91 -13.14 19.69 8.75
C ASP A 91 -11.76 19.23 9.24
N THR A 92 -11.24 18.11 8.73
CA THR A 92 -9.96 17.57 9.16
C THR A 92 -8.78 18.42 8.68
N GLU A 93 -7.90 18.74 9.61
CA GLU A 93 -6.66 19.47 9.39
C GLU A 93 -5.48 18.64 9.87
N ILE A 94 -4.42 18.59 9.08
CA ILE A 94 -3.14 17.97 9.44
C ILE A 94 -2.04 19.01 9.30
N THR A 95 -1.20 19.10 10.32
CA THR A 95 -0.03 19.99 10.30
C THR A 95 1.20 19.23 9.77
N ILE A 96 1.84 19.79 8.77
CA ILE A 96 3.03 19.26 8.13
C ILE A 96 4.09 20.35 8.14
N GLY A 97 5.10 20.19 8.97
CA GLY A 97 6.05 21.26 9.25
C GLY A 97 5.35 22.43 9.93
N SER A 98 5.36 23.61 9.29
CA SER A 98 4.67 24.83 9.74
C SER A 98 3.32 25.07 9.07
N ASP A 99 2.95 24.23 8.09
CA ASP A 99 1.77 24.44 7.25
C ASP A 99 0.61 23.53 7.67
N VAL A 100 -0.61 24.08 7.55
CA VAL A 100 -1.85 23.34 7.76
C VAL A 100 -2.41 22.89 6.41
N TYR A 101 -2.67 21.59 6.32
CA TYR A 101 -3.26 20.95 5.13
C TYR A 101 -4.67 20.48 5.45
N LYS A 102 -5.61 20.80 4.58
CA LYS A 102 -7.01 20.40 4.68
C LYS A 102 -7.65 20.21 3.32
N GLN A 103 -8.77 19.53 3.29
CA GLN A 103 -9.58 19.33 2.10
C GLN A 103 -8.75 18.81 0.90
N ARG A 104 -8.91 19.38 -0.28
CA ARG A 104 -8.19 18.98 -1.49
C ARG A 104 -6.66 19.09 -1.36
N ARG A 105 -6.17 20.08 -0.65
CA ARG A 105 -4.72 20.23 -0.43
C ARG A 105 -4.16 19.05 0.35
N LEU A 106 -4.91 18.54 1.32
CA LEU A 106 -4.54 17.34 2.09
C LEU A 106 -4.63 16.07 1.21
N VAL A 107 -5.65 15.94 0.39
CA VAL A 107 -5.75 14.82 -0.57
C VAL A 107 -4.55 14.78 -1.51
N ASN A 108 -4.17 15.92 -2.09
CA ASN A 108 -3.03 15.99 -3.00
C ASN A 108 -1.71 15.63 -2.30
N TRP A 109 -1.53 16.11 -1.07
CA TRP A 109 -0.35 15.74 -0.28
C TRP A 109 -0.31 14.23 0.02
N LEU A 110 -1.44 13.65 0.42
CA LEU A 110 -1.56 12.22 0.70
C LEU A 110 -1.27 11.40 -0.55
N MET A 111 -1.80 11.77 -1.71
CA MET A 111 -1.53 11.07 -2.98
C MET A 111 -0.04 10.95 -3.27
N LEU A 112 0.67 12.07 -3.20
CA LEU A 112 2.11 12.09 -3.47
C LEU A 112 2.89 11.28 -2.43
N ASN A 113 2.54 11.43 -1.16
CA ASN A 113 3.29 10.80 -0.07
C ASN A 113 2.99 9.31 0.10
N ILE A 114 1.80 8.85 -0.28
CA ILE A 114 1.50 7.41 -0.35
C ILE A 114 2.44 6.73 -1.33
N ALA A 115 2.60 7.28 -2.54
CA ALA A 115 3.49 6.71 -3.54
C ALA A 115 4.94 6.61 -3.02
N ASN A 116 5.45 7.70 -2.44
CA ASN A 116 6.79 7.71 -1.84
C ASN A 116 6.90 6.74 -0.67
N SER A 117 5.93 6.72 0.21
CA SER A 117 5.93 5.84 1.40
C SER A 117 5.98 4.37 1.03
N ILE A 118 5.21 3.93 0.04
CA ILE A 118 5.22 2.55 -0.42
C ILE A 118 6.58 2.15 -1.02
N MET A 119 7.22 3.07 -1.74
CA MET A 119 8.57 2.83 -2.28
C MET A 119 9.64 2.75 -1.19
N GLU A 120 9.43 3.41 -0.05
CA GLU A 120 10.36 3.46 1.08
C GLU A 120 10.13 2.36 2.13
N ILE A 121 9.10 1.53 2.00
CA ILE A 121 8.89 0.39 2.90
C ILE A 121 10.10 -0.55 2.83
N ASP A 122 10.65 -0.88 3.98
CA ASP A 122 11.67 -1.91 4.09
C ASP A 122 11.02 -3.30 4.07
N TRP A 123 10.91 -3.84 2.88
CA TRP A 123 10.29 -5.15 2.66
C TRP A 123 11.12 -6.30 3.21
N SER A 124 12.41 -6.10 3.44
CA SER A 124 13.29 -7.16 3.97
C SER A 124 12.84 -7.68 5.33
N VAL A 125 12.16 -6.85 6.11
CA VAL A 125 11.56 -7.22 7.42
C VAL A 125 10.45 -8.26 7.27
N TYR A 126 9.80 -8.29 6.12
CA TYR A 126 8.66 -9.17 5.83
C TYR A 126 9.00 -10.31 4.88
N GLU A 127 10.15 -10.22 4.21
CA GLU A 127 10.63 -11.26 3.32
C GLU A 127 11.06 -12.49 4.13
N GLU A 128 10.68 -13.64 3.64
CA GLU A 128 11.12 -14.93 4.15
C GLU A 128 11.98 -15.62 3.09
N GLU A 129 12.65 -16.73 3.45
CA GLU A 129 13.46 -17.50 2.52
C GLU A 129 12.74 -17.91 1.23
N GLU A 130 11.41 -18.04 1.31
CA GLU A 130 10.54 -18.50 0.22
C GLU A 130 9.78 -17.36 -0.47
N LEU A 131 9.88 -16.14 0.03
CA LEU A 131 9.19 -14.96 -0.49
C LEU A 131 10.20 -13.83 -0.74
N GLN A 132 10.15 -13.26 -1.92
CA GLN A 132 10.93 -12.08 -2.26
C GLN A 132 10.09 -11.09 -3.04
N ILE A 133 10.07 -9.83 -2.61
CA ILE A 133 9.45 -8.74 -3.36
C ILE A 133 10.37 -8.32 -4.50
N LEU A 134 9.86 -8.42 -5.72
CA LEU A 134 10.61 -8.10 -6.93
C LEU A 134 10.44 -6.64 -7.34
N GLU A 135 9.20 -6.18 -7.37
CA GLU A 135 8.87 -4.86 -7.88
C GLU A 135 7.60 -4.34 -7.19
N ARG A 136 7.55 -3.03 -7.04
CA ARG A 136 6.39 -2.30 -6.58
C ARG A 136 6.33 -0.95 -7.28
N HIS A 137 5.16 -0.58 -7.76
CA HIS A 137 4.99 0.73 -8.40
C HIS A 137 3.55 1.23 -8.34
N LEU A 138 3.44 2.54 -8.43
CA LEU A 138 2.18 3.22 -8.64
C LEU A 138 1.76 3.04 -10.11
N ALA A 139 0.64 2.37 -10.34
CA ALA A 139 0.13 2.15 -11.69
C ALA A 139 -0.67 3.36 -12.20
N SER A 140 -1.54 3.91 -11.35
CA SER A 140 -2.34 5.08 -11.68
C SER A 140 -2.91 5.73 -10.41
N TRP A 141 -3.42 6.93 -10.56
CA TRP A 141 -4.26 7.55 -9.54
C TRP A 141 -5.46 8.25 -10.16
N ARG A 142 -6.50 8.40 -9.36
CA ARG A 142 -7.72 9.10 -9.77
C ARG A 142 -8.19 10.01 -8.65
N ASP A 143 -8.46 11.26 -8.98
CA ASP A 143 -9.15 12.19 -8.10
C ASP A 143 -10.67 11.93 -8.24
N VAL A 144 -11.33 11.61 -7.14
CA VAL A 144 -12.78 11.44 -7.09
C VAL A 144 -13.47 12.78 -6.86
N GLY A 145 -12.72 13.76 -6.33
CA GLY A 145 -13.22 15.09 -6.01
C GLY A 145 -14.04 15.13 -4.73
N TYR A 146 -14.92 16.11 -4.64
CA TYR A 146 -15.80 16.30 -3.49
C TYR A 146 -17.13 15.56 -3.69
N ILE A 147 -17.48 14.76 -2.69
CA ILE A 147 -18.74 14.02 -2.68
C ILE A 147 -19.67 14.72 -1.69
N GLU A 148 -20.63 15.49 -2.22
CA GLU A 148 -21.48 16.36 -1.42
C GLU A 148 -22.37 15.59 -0.42
N ALA A 149 -22.88 14.44 -0.82
CA ALA A 149 -23.76 13.62 0.01
C ALA A 149 -23.15 13.23 1.36
N VAL A 150 -21.84 13.01 1.40
CA VAL A 150 -21.08 12.63 2.61
C VAL A 150 -20.11 13.72 3.06
N GLN A 151 -19.97 14.79 2.30
CA GLN A 151 -19.04 15.89 2.56
C GLN A 151 -17.57 15.46 2.65
N TRP A 152 -17.15 14.54 1.78
CA TRP A 152 -15.80 14.00 1.70
C TRP A 152 -15.10 14.41 0.42
N TYR A 153 -13.78 14.58 0.54
CA TYR A 153 -12.86 14.61 -0.58
C TYR A 153 -12.23 13.24 -0.73
N GLY A 154 -12.17 12.71 -1.93
CA GLY A 154 -11.66 11.38 -2.18
C GLY A 154 -10.69 11.31 -3.35
N ALA A 155 -9.81 10.33 -3.27
CA ALA A 155 -8.95 9.91 -4.37
C ALA A 155 -8.63 8.43 -4.22
N THR A 156 -8.18 7.80 -5.30
CA THR A 156 -7.77 6.41 -5.31
C THR A 156 -6.44 6.27 -6.04
N ALA A 157 -5.50 5.58 -5.42
CA ALA A 157 -4.23 5.21 -6.03
C ALA A 157 -4.20 3.69 -6.27
N ASP A 158 -3.81 3.28 -7.48
CA ASP A 158 -3.67 1.88 -7.87
C ASP A 158 -2.18 1.50 -7.85
N PHE A 159 -1.85 0.44 -7.12
CA PHE A 159 -0.49 -0.09 -6.98
C PHE A 159 -0.40 -1.53 -7.48
N GLN A 160 0.75 -1.86 -8.01
CA GLN A 160 1.12 -3.21 -8.36
C GLN A 160 2.35 -3.64 -7.56
N ILE A 161 2.29 -4.86 -7.02
CA ILE A 161 3.39 -5.50 -6.31
C ILE A 161 3.62 -6.86 -6.94
N TYR A 162 4.85 -7.09 -7.40
CA TYR A 162 5.29 -8.39 -7.90
C TYR A 162 6.18 -9.06 -6.89
N PHE A 163 5.93 -10.32 -6.64
CA PHE A 163 6.72 -11.11 -5.72
C PHE A 163 7.02 -12.50 -6.27
N LEU A 164 8.14 -13.03 -5.84
CA LEU A 164 8.60 -14.36 -6.15
C LEU A 164 8.29 -15.29 -4.97
N ASN A 165 7.58 -16.37 -5.24
CA ASN A 165 7.33 -17.44 -4.29
C ASN A 165 8.18 -18.66 -4.71
N LYS A 166 9.14 -19.03 -3.88
CA LYS A 166 9.99 -20.20 -4.09
C LYS A 166 9.24 -21.46 -3.67
N ARG A 167 9.34 -22.44 -4.49
CA ARG A 167 8.85 -23.79 -4.18
C ARG A 167 9.96 -24.73 -3.74
#